data_ef0b7f7a10803c1a5426cad9ec4d996b
#
_entry.id   ef0b7f7a10803c1a5426cad9ec4d996b
#
_cell.length_a   1.000
_cell.length_b   1.000
_cell.length_c   1.000
_cell.angle_alpha   90.00
_cell.angle_beta   90.00
_cell.angle_gamma   90.00
#
_symmetry.space_group_name_H-M   'P 1'
#
loop_
_entity.id
_entity.type
_entity.pdbx_description
1 polymer ?
#
loop_
_entity_poly.entity_id
_entity_poly.type
_entity_poly.pdbx_seq_one_letter_code
_entity_poly.pdbx_strand_id
1 'polypeptide(L)'
;MYTGAVDGSTSGPEAQTVDLLLAYDWPYDEPFVALLSGTFRRAGRSLAAVSPQALSVTLADLRAERLKPRAYLDRASDTTPDFQPLDDWAQRHIPFHLNPGERRRQIWHKTNLHWNFIAAGIHTPYTIALPALRRHPVLEPPADLGALGIPFSIKPDLGGGGWGVVVDARGWEDVLEARQRLPEEDLILQQFVEPTNLGGRRAWFRILYACGLVAPCWWDDRTRLYGPAVTPDERRQWGLDPLWEIVASAARIAGLALFSTEIALVADGRFIVVDYANDPVDLRFLPHAREGMPADVARAVAEAITAYLPE
;
A
#
# COMPACT_ATOMS: atom_id res chain seq x y z
N MET A 1 16.05 7.44 70.92
CA MET A 1 14.89 7.26 70.07
C MET A 1 15.20 7.88 68.75
N TYR A 2 15.61 7.08 67.79
CA TYR A 2 15.77 7.50 66.39
C TYR A 2 14.68 6.83 65.59
N THR A 3 13.72 7.63 65.07
CA THR A 3 12.71 7.19 64.13
C THR A 3 13.30 7.38 62.72
N GLY A 4 13.76 6.32 62.11
CA GLY A 4 14.14 6.29 60.73
C GLY A 4 12.87 6.33 59.84
N ALA A 5 12.74 7.40 59.07
CA ALA A 5 11.76 7.46 57.97
C ALA A 5 12.21 6.49 56.87
N VAL A 6 11.40 5.51 56.57
CA VAL A 6 11.59 4.64 55.41
C VAL A 6 11.11 5.43 54.21
N ASP A 7 12.06 5.89 53.41
CA ASP A 7 11.80 6.51 52.11
C ASP A 7 11.34 5.44 51.15
N GLY A 8 10.03 5.32 51.02
CA GLY A 8 9.37 4.38 50.12
C GLY A 8 9.24 4.95 48.72
N SER A 9 10.35 5.23 48.02
CA SER A 9 10.31 5.47 46.59
C SER A 9 10.05 4.17 45.84
N THR A 10 8.79 3.78 45.70
CA THR A 10 8.38 2.80 44.70
C THR A 10 8.51 3.49 43.34
N SER A 11 9.66 3.36 42.70
CA SER A 11 9.80 3.63 41.26
C SER A 11 8.80 2.73 40.55
N GLY A 12 7.74 3.30 40.00
CA GLY A 12 6.83 2.60 39.10
C GLY A 12 7.63 1.96 37.96
N PRO A 13 7.09 0.96 37.27
CA PRO A 13 7.79 0.31 36.18
C PRO A 13 8.25 1.37 35.17
N GLU A 14 9.56 1.35 34.90
CA GLU A 14 10.19 2.28 33.96
C GLU A 14 9.51 2.17 32.60
N ALA A 15 9.18 3.32 31.98
CA ALA A 15 8.48 3.35 30.68
C ALA A 15 9.33 2.67 29.60
N GLN A 16 8.76 1.69 28.92
CA GLN A 16 9.42 0.98 27.83
C GLN A 16 9.36 1.83 26.55
N THR A 17 10.49 2.24 26.01
CA THR A 17 10.58 2.86 24.69
C THR A 17 10.75 1.80 23.62
N VAL A 18 10.00 1.92 22.51
CA VAL A 18 10.13 1.06 21.33
C VAL A 18 10.29 1.90 20.07
N ASP A 19 11.11 1.41 19.13
CA ASP A 19 11.38 2.14 17.89
C ASP A 19 10.19 2.13 16.94
N LEU A 20 9.43 1.03 16.89
CA LEU A 20 8.24 0.90 16.05
C LEU A 20 7.09 0.25 16.81
N LEU A 21 5.92 0.87 16.75
CA LEU A 21 4.63 0.25 17.05
C LEU A 21 3.98 -0.14 15.73
N LEU A 22 3.69 -1.42 15.53
CA LEU A 22 3.08 -1.95 14.31
C LEU A 22 1.74 -2.58 14.65
N ALA A 23 0.64 -2.01 14.15
CA ALA A 23 -0.70 -2.57 14.25
C ALA A 23 -1.02 -3.46 13.04
N TYR A 24 -1.54 -4.66 13.27
CA TYR A 24 -1.98 -5.57 12.22
C TYR A 24 -3.12 -6.46 12.73
N ASP A 25 -4.02 -6.85 11.83
CA ASP A 25 -5.15 -7.75 12.12
C ASP A 25 -5.23 -8.93 11.15
N TRP A 26 -4.63 -8.80 9.98
CA TRP A 26 -4.69 -9.84 8.96
C TRP A 26 -3.72 -10.99 9.29
N PRO A 27 -4.22 -12.24 9.45
CA PRO A 27 -3.35 -13.37 9.85
C PRO A 27 -2.19 -13.64 8.86
N TYR A 28 -2.37 -13.26 7.60
CA TYR A 28 -1.31 -13.41 6.59
C TYR A 28 -0.16 -12.41 6.74
N ASP A 29 -0.29 -11.40 7.60
CA ASP A 29 0.80 -10.49 7.94
C ASP A 29 1.77 -11.10 8.97
N GLU A 30 1.35 -12.10 9.74
CA GLU A 30 2.18 -12.70 10.81
C GLU A 30 3.58 -13.13 10.36
N PRO A 31 3.78 -13.81 9.21
CA PRO A 31 5.12 -14.15 8.74
C PRO A 31 6.01 -12.93 8.48
N PHE A 32 5.43 -11.85 7.92
CA PHE A 32 6.19 -10.62 7.67
C PHE A 32 6.49 -9.87 8.97
N VAL A 33 5.55 -9.81 9.90
CA VAL A 33 5.75 -9.23 11.25
C VAL A 33 6.88 -9.97 11.98
N ALA A 34 6.93 -11.29 11.89
CA ALA A 34 8.00 -12.10 12.46
C ALA A 34 9.36 -11.81 11.80
N LEU A 35 9.40 -11.71 10.45
CA LEU A 35 10.59 -11.34 9.68
C LEU A 35 11.10 -9.95 10.09
N LEU A 36 10.21 -8.96 10.14
CA LEU A 36 10.53 -7.59 10.52
C LEU A 36 11.04 -7.51 11.96
N SER A 37 10.37 -8.19 12.90
CA SER A 37 10.80 -8.27 14.32
C SER A 37 12.20 -8.87 14.45
N GLY A 38 12.50 -9.91 13.67
CA GLY A 38 13.83 -10.52 13.61
C GLY A 38 14.88 -9.55 13.04
N THR A 39 14.51 -8.75 12.02
CA THR A 39 15.40 -7.77 11.40
C THR A 39 15.70 -6.61 12.37
N PHE A 40 14.68 -6.09 13.05
CA PHE A 40 14.83 -5.07 14.10
C PHE A 40 15.79 -5.52 15.19
N ARG A 41 15.60 -6.75 15.71
CA ARG A 41 16.46 -7.32 16.76
C ARG A 41 17.92 -7.42 16.31
N ARG A 42 18.19 -7.84 15.07
CA ARG A 42 19.54 -7.90 14.51
C ARG A 42 20.18 -6.51 14.38
N ALA A 43 19.37 -5.49 14.15
CA ALA A 43 19.81 -4.10 14.08
C ALA A 43 19.91 -3.41 15.47
N GLY A 44 19.66 -4.12 16.58
CA GLY A 44 19.63 -3.55 17.92
C GLY A 44 18.43 -2.64 18.17
N ARG A 45 17.37 -2.76 17.37
CA ARG A 45 16.13 -1.98 17.46
C ARG A 45 15.00 -2.82 18.06
N SER A 46 13.98 -2.13 18.57
CA SER A 46 12.81 -2.71 19.23
C SER A 46 11.52 -2.48 18.41
N LEU A 47 10.68 -3.52 18.35
CA LEU A 47 9.38 -3.49 17.69
C LEU A 47 8.31 -4.04 18.63
N ALA A 48 7.21 -3.30 18.81
CA ALA A 48 6.00 -3.78 19.47
C ALA A 48 4.93 -4.05 18.39
N ALA A 49 4.58 -5.32 18.21
CA ALA A 49 3.54 -5.75 17.29
C ALA A 49 2.20 -5.85 18.04
N VAL A 50 1.17 -5.22 17.50
CA VAL A 50 -0.17 -5.14 18.11
C VAL A 50 -1.14 -5.94 17.26
N SER A 51 -1.41 -7.18 17.69
CA SER A 51 -2.48 -8.01 17.16
C SER A 51 -3.82 -7.67 17.81
N PRO A 52 -4.97 -8.19 17.32
CA PRO A 52 -6.27 -8.01 17.96
C PRO A 52 -6.27 -8.39 19.45
N GLN A 53 -5.53 -9.46 19.83
CA GLN A 53 -5.43 -9.93 21.21
C GLN A 53 -4.64 -8.98 22.11
N ALA A 54 -3.65 -8.28 21.56
CA ALA A 54 -2.80 -7.35 22.30
C ALA A 54 -3.38 -5.91 22.37
N LEU A 55 -4.38 -5.59 21.55
CA LEU A 55 -4.86 -4.22 21.31
C LEU A 55 -5.27 -3.50 22.60
N SER A 56 -6.11 -4.12 23.44
CA SER A 56 -6.64 -3.49 24.66
C SER A 56 -5.54 -3.19 25.69
N VAL A 57 -4.61 -4.14 25.87
CA VAL A 57 -3.47 -3.98 26.80
C VAL A 57 -2.52 -2.91 26.27
N THR A 58 -2.20 -2.93 24.98
CA THR A 58 -1.33 -1.93 24.37
C THR A 58 -1.92 -0.52 24.51
N LEU A 59 -3.22 -0.34 24.23
CA LEU A 59 -3.88 0.96 24.41
C LEU A 59 -3.82 1.44 25.87
N ALA A 60 -3.99 0.55 26.85
CA ALA A 60 -3.86 0.90 28.26
C ALA A 60 -2.43 1.32 28.62
N ASP A 61 -1.41 0.63 28.08
CA ASP A 61 0.00 0.96 28.30
C ASP A 61 0.42 2.29 27.66
N LEU A 62 -0.07 2.57 26.46
CA LEU A 62 0.14 3.83 25.77
C LEU A 62 -0.47 5.01 26.55
N ARG A 63 -1.73 4.88 26.97
CA ARG A 63 -2.43 5.92 27.74
C ARG A 63 -1.82 6.17 29.12
N ALA A 64 -1.25 5.14 29.72
CA ALA A 64 -0.55 5.22 31.01
C ALA A 64 0.95 5.58 30.87
N GLU A 65 1.40 5.92 29.66
CA GLU A 65 2.79 6.21 29.33
C GLU A 65 3.80 5.11 29.71
N ARG A 66 3.35 3.88 29.87
CA ARG A 66 4.21 2.72 30.10
C ARG A 66 4.89 2.21 28.82
N LEU A 67 4.28 2.46 27.65
CA LEU A 67 4.85 2.18 26.34
C LEU A 67 4.99 3.50 25.56
N LYS A 68 6.20 3.79 25.05
CA LYS A 68 6.55 5.03 24.33
C LYS A 68 7.14 4.70 22.95
N PRO A 69 6.31 4.55 21.92
CA PRO A 69 6.78 4.29 20.56
C PRO A 69 7.32 5.57 19.91
N ARG A 70 8.42 5.43 19.14
CA ARG A 70 9.01 6.52 18.32
C ARG A 70 8.36 6.64 16.95
N ALA A 71 7.91 5.52 16.39
CA ALA A 71 7.27 5.44 15.09
C ALA A 71 6.04 4.53 15.12
N TYR A 72 5.15 4.73 14.16
CA TYR A 72 3.93 3.93 13.99
C TYR A 72 3.75 3.46 12.55
N LEU A 73 3.33 2.22 12.39
CA LEU A 73 2.85 1.63 11.15
C LEU A 73 1.49 1.00 11.38
N ASP A 74 0.47 1.53 10.73
CA ASP A 74 -0.88 0.98 10.74
C ASP A 74 -1.10 0.07 9.54
N ARG A 75 -1.61 -1.13 9.82
CA ARG A 75 -2.04 -2.13 8.84
C ARG A 75 -3.35 -2.81 9.24
N ALA A 76 -4.14 -2.16 10.11
CA ALA A 76 -5.34 -2.76 10.66
C ALA A 76 -6.57 -1.82 10.64
N SER A 77 -6.40 -0.53 10.89
CA SER A 77 -7.53 0.38 11.14
C SER A 77 -8.43 0.62 9.91
N ASP A 78 -7.92 0.38 8.70
CA ASP A 78 -8.67 0.52 7.44
C ASP A 78 -9.72 -0.58 7.23
N THR A 79 -9.48 -1.78 7.77
CA THR A 79 -10.37 -2.95 7.64
C THR A 79 -11.05 -3.33 8.94
N THR A 80 -10.43 -3.07 10.09
CA THR A 80 -10.92 -3.46 11.41
C THR A 80 -11.16 -2.24 12.29
N PRO A 81 -12.42 -1.80 12.44
CA PRO A 81 -12.78 -0.60 13.20
C PRO A 81 -12.31 -0.59 14.66
N ASP A 82 -12.11 -1.76 15.27
CA ASP A 82 -11.60 -1.87 16.65
C ASP A 82 -10.20 -1.27 16.82
N PHE A 83 -9.41 -1.17 15.75
CA PHE A 83 -8.09 -0.54 15.75
C PHE A 83 -8.14 0.99 15.60
N GLN A 84 -9.28 1.57 15.24
CA GLN A 84 -9.41 3.02 15.07
C GLN A 84 -8.98 3.81 16.33
N PRO A 85 -9.33 3.40 17.58
CA PRO A 85 -8.85 4.10 18.78
C PRO A 85 -7.32 4.09 18.94
N LEU A 86 -6.64 3.06 18.43
CA LEU A 86 -5.17 3.00 18.43
C LEU A 86 -4.59 3.95 17.38
N ASP A 87 -5.12 3.93 16.15
CA ASP A 87 -4.70 4.85 15.10
C ASP A 87 -4.92 6.30 15.51
N ASP A 88 -6.11 6.65 16.03
CA ASP A 88 -6.42 7.99 16.53
C ASP A 88 -5.47 8.45 17.64
N TRP A 89 -5.06 7.54 18.52
CA TRP A 89 -4.10 7.85 19.58
C TRP A 89 -2.71 8.08 18.95
N ALA A 90 -2.27 7.19 18.09
CA ALA A 90 -0.97 7.26 17.43
C ALA A 90 -0.81 8.54 16.60
N GLN A 91 -1.83 8.91 15.81
CA GLN A 91 -1.84 10.13 15.01
C GLN A 91 -1.62 11.41 15.85
N ARG A 92 -2.02 11.41 17.11
CA ARG A 92 -1.87 12.56 18.01
C ARG A 92 -0.58 12.58 18.82
N HIS A 93 0.01 11.41 19.08
CA HIS A 93 1.07 11.29 20.09
C HIS A 93 2.39 10.78 19.51
N ILE A 94 2.38 10.12 18.35
CA ILE A 94 3.58 9.62 17.72
C ILE A 94 3.95 10.54 16.55
N PRO A 95 5.14 11.15 16.55
CA PRO A 95 5.48 12.14 15.52
C PRO A 95 5.85 11.52 14.17
N PHE A 96 6.28 10.25 14.15
CA PHE A 96 6.74 9.60 12.94
C PHE A 96 5.80 8.45 12.51
N HIS A 97 5.23 8.58 11.31
CA HIS A 97 4.33 7.57 10.74
C HIS A 97 4.90 7.04 9.43
N LEU A 98 4.98 5.72 9.32
CA LEU A 98 5.10 5.06 8.02
C LEU A 98 3.69 5.08 7.41
N ASN A 99 3.51 5.88 6.35
CA ASN A 99 2.22 6.21 5.75
C ASN A 99 1.29 7.00 6.69
N PRO A 100 1.48 8.33 6.78
CA PRO A 100 0.61 9.18 7.58
C PRO A 100 -0.86 9.05 7.17
N GLY A 101 -1.78 8.95 8.13
CA GLY A 101 -3.19 8.69 7.89
C GLY A 101 -3.88 9.70 6.96
N GLU A 102 -3.48 10.97 6.99
CA GLU A 102 -3.97 11.98 6.04
C GLU A 102 -3.57 11.63 4.59
N ARG A 103 -2.32 11.20 4.38
CA ARG A 103 -1.83 10.80 3.05
C ARG A 103 -2.52 9.55 2.56
N ARG A 104 -2.72 8.56 3.42
CA ARG A 104 -3.47 7.33 3.11
C ARG A 104 -4.86 7.67 2.59
N ARG A 105 -5.61 8.51 3.32
CA ARG A 105 -6.96 8.93 2.89
C ARG A 105 -6.97 9.68 1.54
N GLN A 106 -5.96 10.49 1.25
CA GLN A 106 -5.87 11.21 -0.02
C GLN A 106 -5.66 10.27 -1.21
N ILE A 107 -4.88 9.20 -1.04
CA ILE A 107 -4.57 8.25 -2.11
C ILE A 107 -5.65 7.20 -2.33
N TRP A 108 -6.57 7.00 -1.41
CA TRP A 108 -7.68 6.07 -1.58
C TRP A 108 -8.57 6.43 -2.78
N HIS A 109 -8.65 7.72 -3.11
CA HIS A 109 -9.27 8.18 -4.35
C HIS A 109 -8.32 8.02 -5.54
N LYS A 110 -8.57 7.02 -6.38
CA LYS A 110 -7.74 6.75 -7.57
C LYS A 110 -7.68 7.92 -8.53
N THR A 111 -8.76 8.69 -8.67
CA THR A 111 -8.82 9.92 -9.47
C THR A 111 -7.82 10.97 -9.02
N ASN A 112 -7.59 11.13 -7.70
CA ASN A 112 -6.63 12.10 -7.19
C ASN A 112 -5.20 11.74 -7.63
N LEU A 113 -4.80 10.47 -7.49
CA LEU A 113 -3.48 10.04 -7.94
C LEU A 113 -3.36 10.07 -9.46
N HIS A 114 -4.42 9.69 -10.18
CA HIS A 114 -4.45 9.73 -11.64
C HIS A 114 -4.08 11.12 -12.18
N TRP A 115 -4.78 12.16 -11.73
CA TRP A 115 -4.53 13.52 -12.20
C TRP A 115 -3.18 14.05 -11.74
N ASN A 116 -2.73 13.73 -10.55
CA ASN A 116 -1.42 14.11 -10.05
C ASN A 116 -0.29 13.43 -10.85
N PHE A 117 -0.46 12.19 -11.26
CA PHE A 117 0.51 11.46 -12.08
C PHE A 117 0.61 12.08 -13.48
N ILE A 118 -0.53 12.37 -14.13
CA ILE A 118 -0.56 13.04 -15.42
C ILE A 118 0.12 14.42 -15.33
N ALA A 119 -0.18 15.20 -14.31
CA ALA A 119 0.43 16.51 -14.10
C ALA A 119 1.95 16.44 -13.90
N ALA A 120 2.45 15.30 -13.38
CA ALA A 120 3.88 15.02 -13.21
C ALA A 120 4.54 14.35 -14.43
N GLY A 121 3.81 14.17 -15.53
CA GLY A 121 4.32 13.50 -16.73
C GLY A 121 4.41 11.98 -16.64
N ILE A 122 3.81 11.36 -15.63
CA ILE A 122 3.71 9.90 -15.50
C ILE A 122 2.55 9.42 -16.37
N HIS A 123 2.82 8.45 -17.24
CA HIS A 123 1.79 7.87 -18.09
C HIS A 123 0.87 6.94 -17.30
N THR A 124 -0.43 7.15 -17.48
CA THR A 124 -1.52 6.32 -16.93
C THR A 124 -2.45 5.89 -18.08
N PRO A 125 -3.28 4.87 -17.91
CA PRO A 125 -4.29 4.52 -18.91
C PRO A 125 -5.22 5.68 -19.16
N TYR A 126 -5.74 5.82 -20.39
CA TYR A 126 -6.83 6.75 -20.63
C TYR A 126 -7.99 6.45 -19.67
N THR A 127 -8.49 7.48 -19.01
CA THR A 127 -9.43 7.32 -17.88
C THR A 127 -10.57 8.32 -17.97
N ILE A 128 -11.80 7.83 -17.77
CA ILE A 128 -13.01 8.63 -17.62
C ILE A 128 -13.51 8.45 -16.20
N ALA A 129 -13.69 9.54 -15.46
CA ALA A 129 -14.26 9.52 -14.13
C ALA A 129 -15.78 9.73 -14.21
N LEU A 130 -16.55 8.91 -13.50
CA LEU A 130 -18.00 8.98 -13.44
C LEU A 130 -18.47 9.19 -12.02
N PRO A 131 -19.45 10.09 -11.79
CA PRO A 131 -20.04 10.29 -10.47
C PRO A 131 -20.92 9.10 -10.05
N ALA A 132 -21.06 8.91 -8.75
CA ALA A 132 -21.92 7.90 -8.15
C ALA A 132 -23.37 8.00 -8.65
N LEU A 133 -24.05 6.84 -8.76
CA LEU A 133 -25.45 6.79 -9.21
C LEU A 133 -26.38 7.64 -8.32
N ARG A 134 -26.18 7.61 -7.00
CA ARG A 134 -26.98 8.38 -6.04
C ARG A 134 -26.87 9.88 -6.23
N ARG A 135 -25.69 10.38 -6.65
CA ARG A 135 -25.49 11.81 -6.91
C ARG A 135 -25.97 12.23 -8.30
N HIS A 136 -25.87 11.32 -9.28
CA HIS A 136 -26.29 11.54 -10.67
C HIS A 136 -27.09 10.34 -11.18
N PRO A 137 -28.39 10.26 -10.88
CA PRO A 137 -29.23 9.11 -11.24
C PRO A 137 -29.36 8.88 -12.74
N VAL A 138 -29.33 9.96 -13.52
CA VAL A 138 -29.38 9.89 -14.98
C VAL A 138 -28.04 10.38 -15.52
N LEU A 139 -27.40 9.55 -16.33
CA LEU A 139 -26.13 9.88 -16.96
C LEU A 139 -26.13 9.32 -18.38
N GLU A 140 -25.86 10.17 -19.34
CA GLU A 140 -25.64 9.76 -20.72
C GLU A 140 -24.21 9.20 -20.89
N PRO A 141 -23.98 8.32 -21.90
CA PRO A 141 -22.63 7.89 -22.22
C PRO A 141 -21.72 9.07 -22.50
N PRO A 142 -20.52 9.13 -21.92
CA PRO A 142 -19.53 10.13 -22.26
C PRO A 142 -19.23 10.11 -23.77
N ALA A 143 -19.07 11.28 -24.39
CA ALA A 143 -18.82 11.38 -25.83
C ALA A 143 -17.51 10.70 -26.26
N ASP A 144 -16.57 10.57 -25.32
CA ASP A 144 -15.26 9.95 -25.50
C ASP A 144 -15.18 8.50 -25.01
N LEU A 145 -16.33 7.88 -24.66
CA LEU A 145 -16.37 6.48 -24.22
C LEU A 145 -15.63 5.54 -25.18
N GLY A 146 -15.74 5.79 -26.47
CA GLY A 146 -15.06 5.00 -27.51
C GLY A 146 -13.54 5.06 -27.46
N ALA A 147 -12.94 6.09 -26.83
CA ALA A 147 -11.51 6.21 -26.66
C ALA A 147 -10.91 5.19 -25.66
N LEU A 148 -11.74 4.59 -24.81
CA LEU A 148 -11.33 3.50 -23.92
C LEU A 148 -10.96 2.23 -24.68
N GLY A 149 -11.49 2.03 -25.90
CA GLY A 149 -11.40 0.76 -26.62
C GLY A 149 -12.26 -0.33 -25.99
N ILE A 150 -12.15 -1.56 -26.51
CA ILE A 150 -12.88 -2.74 -26.01
C ILE A 150 -11.89 -3.91 -25.93
N PRO A 151 -11.80 -4.61 -24.78
CA PRO A 151 -12.47 -4.30 -23.52
C PRO A 151 -11.84 -3.12 -22.77
N PHE A 152 -12.53 -2.62 -21.74
CA PHE A 152 -12.00 -1.66 -20.78
C PHE A 152 -12.31 -2.11 -19.35
N SER A 153 -11.69 -1.50 -18.36
CA SER A 153 -11.97 -1.81 -16.95
C SER A 153 -12.83 -0.75 -16.30
N ILE A 154 -13.70 -1.18 -15.37
CA ILE A 154 -14.48 -0.32 -14.49
C ILE A 154 -14.00 -0.58 -13.07
N LYS A 155 -13.63 0.46 -12.34
CA LYS A 155 -13.13 0.35 -10.97
C LYS A 155 -13.83 1.37 -10.08
N PRO A 156 -14.17 1.04 -8.82
CA PRO A 156 -14.52 2.06 -7.84
C PRO A 156 -13.35 3.03 -7.64
N ASP A 157 -13.65 4.32 -7.50
CA ASP A 157 -12.65 5.35 -7.18
C ASP A 157 -12.01 5.09 -5.82
N LEU A 158 -12.84 4.72 -4.84
CA LEU A 158 -12.39 4.27 -3.52
C LEU A 158 -12.16 2.77 -3.46
N GLY A 159 -11.21 2.35 -2.62
CA GLY A 159 -10.98 0.93 -2.29
C GLY A 159 -9.82 0.29 -3.03
N GLY A 160 -9.52 -0.94 -2.60
CA GLY A 160 -8.39 -1.75 -3.04
C GLY A 160 -8.75 -3.23 -3.18
N GLY A 161 -7.75 -4.11 -3.38
CA GLY A 161 -7.94 -5.56 -3.40
C GLY A 161 -8.82 -6.09 -4.55
N GLY A 162 -9.15 -5.27 -5.56
CA GLY A 162 -10.00 -5.67 -6.70
C GLY A 162 -11.49 -5.70 -6.40
N TRP A 163 -11.93 -5.19 -5.24
CA TRP A 163 -13.35 -5.10 -4.91
C TRP A 163 -14.10 -4.24 -5.94
N GLY A 164 -15.23 -4.76 -6.44
CA GLY A 164 -16.09 -4.05 -7.39
C GLY A 164 -15.50 -3.83 -8.79
N VAL A 165 -14.33 -4.38 -9.10
CA VAL A 165 -13.65 -4.20 -10.39
C VAL A 165 -14.27 -5.11 -11.46
N VAL A 166 -14.56 -4.53 -12.63
CA VAL A 166 -14.92 -5.24 -13.87
C VAL A 166 -13.75 -5.03 -14.85
N VAL A 167 -13.14 -6.12 -15.33
CA VAL A 167 -11.92 -6.05 -16.17
C VAL A 167 -12.18 -6.19 -17.67
N ASP A 168 -13.40 -6.57 -18.08
CA ASP A 168 -13.76 -6.94 -19.45
C ASP A 168 -15.04 -6.25 -19.94
N ALA A 169 -15.31 -5.05 -19.45
CA ALA A 169 -16.44 -4.23 -19.89
C ALA A 169 -16.35 -3.91 -21.38
N ARG A 170 -17.49 -3.94 -22.07
CA ARG A 170 -17.58 -3.80 -23.52
C ARG A 170 -18.41 -2.61 -23.98
N GLY A 171 -19.21 -2.03 -23.08
CA GLY A 171 -20.11 -0.96 -23.46
C GLY A 171 -20.72 -0.22 -22.27
N TRP A 172 -21.64 0.68 -22.61
CA TRP A 172 -22.32 1.50 -21.61
C TRP A 172 -23.23 0.69 -20.69
N GLU A 173 -23.78 -0.42 -21.18
CA GLU A 173 -24.63 -1.33 -20.38
C GLU A 173 -23.87 -1.89 -19.19
N ASP A 174 -22.60 -2.32 -19.38
CA ASP A 174 -21.74 -2.80 -18.29
C ASP A 174 -21.48 -1.71 -17.25
N VAL A 175 -21.34 -0.46 -17.72
CA VAL A 175 -21.15 0.70 -16.83
C VAL A 175 -22.39 0.95 -15.99
N LEU A 176 -23.58 0.90 -16.60
CA LEU A 176 -24.85 1.07 -15.89
C LEU A 176 -25.05 -0.02 -14.85
N GLU A 177 -24.72 -1.27 -15.18
CA GLU A 177 -24.79 -2.39 -14.24
C GLU A 177 -23.81 -2.20 -13.07
N ALA A 178 -22.57 -1.80 -13.34
CA ALA A 178 -21.58 -1.49 -12.30
C ALA A 178 -22.06 -0.37 -11.36
N ARG A 179 -22.65 0.70 -11.92
CA ARG A 179 -23.24 1.80 -11.14
C ARG A 179 -24.41 1.35 -10.27
N GLN A 180 -25.22 0.41 -10.74
CA GLN A 180 -26.33 -0.16 -9.95
C GLN A 180 -25.82 -1.03 -8.81
N ARG A 181 -24.74 -1.78 -9.01
CA ARG A 181 -24.12 -2.59 -7.96
C ARG A 181 -23.42 -1.75 -6.90
N LEU A 182 -22.89 -0.58 -7.27
CA LEU A 182 -22.12 0.32 -6.43
C LEU A 182 -22.71 1.75 -6.46
N PRO A 183 -23.94 1.95 -5.97
CA PRO A 183 -24.68 3.19 -6.19
C PRO A 183 -24.10 4.40 -5.46
N GLU A 184 -23.33 4.19 -4.41
CA GLU A 184 -22.67 5.26 -3.62
C GLU A 184 -21.27 5.62 -4.13
N GLU A 185 -20.67 4.76 -5.00
CA GLU A 185 -19.30 4.89 -5.41
C GLU A 185 -19.15 5.68 -6.71
N ASP A 186 -18.18 6.59 -6.74
CA ASP A 186 -17.65 7.11 -7.98
C ASP A 186 -16.89 6.01 -8.70
N LEU A 187 -16.98 5.96 -10.01
CA LEU A 187 -16.31 4.97 -10.82
C LEU A 187 -15.27 5.62 -11.72
N ILE A 188 -14.22 4.88 -12.02
CA ILE A 188 -13.29 5.19 -13.09
C ILE A 188 -13.38 4.12 -14.17
N LEU A 189 -13.50 4.55 -15.41
CA LEU A 189 -13.41 3.71 -16.60
C LEU A 189 -12.01 3.86 -17.14
N GLN A 190 -11.29 2.76 -17.31
CA GLN A 190 -9.89 2.80 -17.76
C GLN A 190 -9.67 1.94 -18.99
N GLN A 191 -8.97 2.51 -19.96
CA GLN A 191 -8.49 1.80 -21.15
C GLN A 191 -7.71 0.55 -20.71
N PHE A 192 -7.96 -0.56 -21.42
CA PHE A 192 -7.17 -1.77 -21.25
C PHE A 192 -5.73 -1.53 -21.72
N VAL A 193 -4.77 -1.96 -20.92
CA VAL A 193 -3.34 -1.84 -21.21
C VAL A 193 -2.80 -3.20 -21.62
N GLU A 194 -2.38 -3.33 -22.89
CA GLU A 194 -1.72 -4.55 -23.37
C GLU A 194 -0.20 -4.38 -23.25
N PRO A 195 0.47 -5.13 -22.37
CA PRO A 195 1.91 -5.06 -22.22
C PRO A 195 2.61 -5.71 -23.42
N THR A 196 3.79 -5.19 -23.77
CA THR A 196 4.68 -5.86 -24.72
C THR A 196 5.25 -7.17 -24.14
N ASN A 197 5.97 -7.93 -24.96
CA ASN A 197 6.62 -9.17 -24.52
C ASN A 197 8.13 -8.95 -24.45
N LEU A 198 8.71 -9.31 -23.31
CA LEU A 198 10.16 -9.28 -23.08
C LEU A 198 10.65 -10.68 -22.73
N GLY A 199 11.42 -11.28 -23.60
CA GLY A 199 11.99 -12.62 -23.36
C GLY A 199 10.94 -13.72 -23.10
N GLY A 200 9.80 -13.65 -23.74
CA GLY A 200 8.70 -14.61 -23.57
C GLY A 200 7.76 -14.31 -22.39
N ARG A 201 7.99 -13.23 -21.66
CA ARG A 201 7.14 -12.78 -20.54
C ARG A 201 6.41 -11.49 -20.90
N ARG A 202 5.17 -11.34 -20.45
CA ARG A 202 4.44 -10.08 -20.54
C ARG A 202 5.15 -9.04 -19.67
N ALA A 203 5.44 -7.88 -20.22
CA ALA A 203 6.16 -6.81 -19.53
C ALA A 203 5.25 -6.06 -18.55
N TRP A 204 4.82 -6.77 -17.52
CA TRP A 204 4.02 -6.24 -16.41
C TRP A 204 4.77 -6.45 -15.11
N PHE A 205 4.84 -5.40 -14.31
CA PHE A 205 5.66 -5.37 -13.10
C PHE A 205 4.80 -4.92 -11.91
N ARG A 206 4.91 -5.64 -10.81
CA ARG A 206 4.44 -5.17 -9.51
C ARG A 206 5.65 -4.72 -8.71
N ILE A 207 5.64 -3.45 -8.30
CA ILE A 207 6.80 -2.82 -7.70
C ILE A 207 6.45 -2.45 -6.27
N LEU A 208 7.26 -2.92 -5.31
CA LEU A 208 7.19 -2.47 -3.94
C LEU A 208 8.08 -1.26 -3.76
N TYR A 209 7.52 -0.25 -3.13
CA TYR A 209 8.28 0.87 -2.58
C TYR A 209 8.28 0.77 -1.07
N ALA A 210 9.46 0.78 -0.46
CA ALA A 210 9.61 0.73 0.97
C ALA A 210 10.75 1.65 1.40
N CYS A 211 10.41 2.82 1.96
CA CYS A 211 11.38 3.69 2.62
C CYS A 211 12.60 4.05 1.74
N GLY A 212 12.38 4.30 0.45
CA GLY A 212 13.43 4.57 -0.54
C GLY A 212 13.90 3.37 -1.36
N LEU A 213 13.64 2.16 -0.90
CA LEU A 213 13.84 0.95 -1.71
C LEU A 213 12.78 0.90 -2.82
N VAL A 214 13.19 0.68 -4.06
CA VAL A 214 12.31 0.34 -5.19
C VAL A 214 12.64 -1.08 -5.61
N ALA A 215 11.69 -2.00 -5.48
CA ALA A 215 11.85 -3.43 -5.73
C ALA A 215 10.87 -3.94 -6.80
N PRO A 216 11.18 -3.79 -8.10
CA PRO A 216 10.36 -4.32 -9.17
C PRO A 216 10.43 -5.85 -9.23
N CYS A 217 9.25 -6.47 -9.31
CA CYS A 217 9.08 -7.89 -9.59
C CYS A 217 8.31 -8.06 -10.89
N TRP A 218 8.62 -9.09 -11.65
CA TRP A 218 7.73 -9.56 -12.69
C TRP A 218 6.38 -9.90 -12.07
N TRP A 219 5.31 -9.58 -12.79
CA TRP A 219 3.95 -9.82 -12.34
C TRP A 219 3.13 -10.44 -13.46
N ASP A 220 2.47 -11.53 -13.16
CA ASP A 220 1.50 -12.09 -14.10
C ASP A 220 0.14 -11.42 -13.84
N ASP A 221 -0.22 -10.50 -14.73
CA ASP A 221 -1.46 -9.73 -14.69
C ASP A 221 -2.73 -10.59 -14.81
N ARG A 222 -2.60 -11.83 -15.31
CA ARG A 222 -3.70 -12.77 -15.51
C ARG A 222 -3.95 -13.67 -14.31
N THR A 223 -2.86 -14.20 -13.74
CA THR A 223 -2.94 -15.09 -12.58
C THR A 223 -2.78 -14.34 -11.25
N ARG A 224 -2.35 -13.08 -11.29
CA ARG A 224 -2.04 -12.24 -10.12
C ARG A 224 -0.97 -12.87 -9.21
N LEU A 225 0.04 -13.45 -9.84
CA LEU A 225 1.16 -14.05 -9.13
C LEU A 225 2.45 -13.26 -9.37
N TYR A 226 3.25 -13.16 -8.33
CA TYR A 226 4.60 -12.65 -8.45
C TYR A 226 5.49 -13.63 -9.22
N GLY A 227 6.24 -13.09 -10.18
CA GLY A 227 7.44 -13.70 -10.69
C GLY A 227 8.68 -13.28 -9.86
N PRO A 228 9.89 -13.59 -10.32
CA PRO A 228 11.12 -13.17 -9.64
C PRO A 228 11.29 -11.65 -9.66
N ALA A 229 12.15 -11.13 -8.77
CA ALA A 229 12.60 -9.75 -8.84
C ALA A 229 13.30 -9.49 -10.19
N VAL A 230 13.17 -8.27 -10.70
CA VAL A 230 13.89 -7.83 -11.91
C VAL A 230 15.38 -7.78 -11.59
N THR A 231 16.16 -8.55 -12.35
CA THR A 231 17.61 -8.63 -12.17
C THR A 231 18.33 -7.40 -12.76
N PRO A 232 19.55 -7.07 -12.30
CA PRO A 232 20.36 -6.01 -12.92
C PRO A 232 20.64 -6.24 -14.42
N ASP A 233 20.74 -7.49 -14.85
CA ASP A 233 20.95 -7.84 -16.27
C ASP A 233 19.69 -7.55 -17.08
N GLU A 234 18.52 -7.99 -16.61
CA GLU A 234 17.24 -7.69 -17.24
C GLU A 234 16.97 -6.18 -17.30
N ARG A 235 17.30 -5.44 -16.22
CA ARG A 235 17.20 -3.98 -16.18
C ARG A 235 18.00 -3.32 -17.30
N ARG A 236 19.26 -3.73 -17.50
CA ARG A 236 20.12 -3.21 -18.56
C ARG A 236 19.68 -3.67 -19.95
N GLN A 237 19.37 -4.96 -20.09
CA GLN A 237 19.02 -5.57 -21.37
C GLN A 237 17.76 -4.93 -21.99
N TRP A 238 16.77 -4.61 -21.16
CA TRP A 238 15.47 -4.15 -21.63
C TRP A 238 15.18 -2.68 -21.29
N GLY A 239 16.17 -1.93 -20.79
CA GLY A 239 16.01 -0.51 -20.49
C GLY A 239 14.94 -0.22 -19.44
N LEU A 240 14.90 -1.01 -18.35
CA LEU A 240 13.87 -0.91 -17.34
C LEU A 240 14.15 0.15 -16.26
N ASP A 241 15.15 1.02 -16.44
CA ASP A 241 15.45 2.13 -15.51
C ASP A 241 14.22 3.00 -15.17
N PRO A 242 13.30 3.30 -16.12
CA PRO A 242 12.13 4.10 -15.83
C PRO A 242 11.23 3.53 -14.72
N LEU A 243 11.24 2.21 -14.43
CA LEU A 243 10.49 1.65 -13.31
C LEU A 243 10.89 2.29 -11.98
N TRP A 244 12.20 2.48 -11.74
CA TRP A 244 12.73 3.10 -10.52
C TRP A 244 12.38 4.58 -10.44
N GLU A 245 12.52 5.31 -11.55
CA GLU A 245 12.27 6.75 -11.64
C GLU A 245 10.79 7.07 -11.42
N ILE A 246 9.91 6.32 -12.08
CA ILE A 246 8.46 6.48 -11.97
C ILE A 246 8.01 6.20 -10.53
N VAL A 247 8.47 5.08 -9.93
CA VAL A 247 8.05 4.72 -8.56
C VAL A 247 8.59 5.71 -7.53
N ALA A 248 9.82 6.18 -7.66
CA ALA A 248 10.36 7.24 -6.80
C ALA A 248 9.56 8.54 -6.93
N SER A 249 9.09 8.88 -8.15
CA SER A 249 8.22 10.03 -8.37
C SER A 249 6.83 9.81 -7.76
N ALA A 250 6.23 8.63 -7.98
CA ALA A 250 4.96 8.24 -7.39
C ALA A 250 4.98 8.31 -5.86
N ALA A 251 6.07 7.86 -5.21
CA ALA A 251 6.25 7.94 -3.76
C ALA A 251 6.22 9.39 -3.25
N ARG A 252 6.88 10.31 -3.96
CA ARG A 252 6.87 11.74 -3.61
C ARG A 252 5.49 12.36 -3.77
N ILE A 253 4.75 11.99 -4.83
CA ILE A 253 3.40 12.49 -5.10
C ILE A 253 2.42 11.95 -4.06
N ALA A 254 2.45 10.65 -3.79
CA ALA A 254 1.59 10.02 -2.80
C ALA A 254 1.93 10.43 -1.37
N GLY A 255 3.19 10.79 -1.10
CA GLY A 255 3.68 11.08 0.25
C GLY A 255 3.70 9.85 1.14
N LEU A 256 3.92 8.66 0.56
CA LEU A 256 3.96 7.38 1.26
C LEU A 256 5.37 6.82 1.33
N ALA A 257 5.68 6.20 2.46
CA ALA A 257 6.93 5.49 2.68
C ALA A 257 6.85 4.00 2.31
N LEU A 258 5.63 3.43 2.26
CA LEU A 258 5.40 2.01 1.99
C LEU A 258 4.14 1.82 1.14
N PHE A 259 4.27 1.29 -0.07
CA PHE A 259 3.16 0.94 -0.96
C PHE A 259 3.61 0.00 -2.08
N SER A 260 2.67 -0.53 -2.86
CA SER A 260 2.97 -1.16 -4.14
C SER A 260 2.20 -0.50 -5.28
N THR A 261 2.75 -0.62 -6.49
CA THR A 261 2.14 -0.11 -7.72
C THR A 261 2.33 -1.13 -8.84
N GLU A 262 1.52 -1.06 -9.90
CA GLU A 262 1.66 -1.89 -11.08
C GLU A 262 1.96 -1.05 -12.31
N ILE A 263 2.99 -1.46 -13.06
CA ILE A 263 3.45 -0.76 -14.26
C ILE A 263 3.58 -1.75 -15.41
N ALA A 264 3.00 -1.41 -16.55
CA ALA A 264 3.15 -2.16 -17.80
C ALA A 264 4.03 -1.40 -18.78
N LEU A 265 4.94 -2.09 -19.47
CA LEU A 265 5.63 -1.57 -20.64
C LEU A 265 4.85 -1.94 -21.89
N VAL A 266 4.44 -0.95 -22.67
CA VAL A 266 3.64 -1.14 -23.89
C VAL A 266 4.50 -1.09 -25.16
N ALA A 267 3.93 -1.46 -26.30
CA ALA A 267 4.66 -1.64 -27.56
C ALA A 267 5.36 -0.37 -28.10
N ASP A 268 4.86 0.82 -27.76
CA ASP A 268 5.46 2.10 -28.15
C ASP A 268 6.59 2.55 -27.20
N GLY A 269 6.98 1.72 -26.23
CA GLY A 269 8.06 1.99 -25.29
C GLY A 269 7.65 2.78 -24.05
N ARG A 270 6.38 3.14 -23.88
CA ARG A 270 5.89 3.83 -22.68
C ARG A 270 5.70 2.86 -21.52
N PHE A 271 6.02 3.32 -20.32
CA PHE A 271 5.70 2.68 -19.07
C PHE A 271 4.40 3.29 -18.52
N ILE A 272 3.36 2.48 -18.41
CA ILE A 272 2.01 2.91 -17.99
C ILE A 272 1.76 2.44 -16.56
N VAL A 273 1.48 3.36 -15.65
CA VAL A 273 1.08 3.03 -14.28
C VAL A 273 -0.39 2.66 -14.27
N VAL A 274 -0.69 1.37 -14.06
CA VAL A 274 -2.06 0.82 -14.18
C VAL A 274 -2.78 0.78 -12.83
N ASP A 275 -2.05 0.45 -11.75
CA ASP A 275 -2.55 0.53 -10.38
C ASP A 275 -1.65 1.48 -9.59
N TYR A 276 -2.23 2.56 -9.06
CA TYR A 276 -1.46 3.75 -8.69
C TYR A 276 -0.65 3.59 -7.41
N ALA A 277 -1.32 3.27 -6.29
CA ALA A 277 -0.68 2.99 -5.02
C ALA A 277 -1.60 2.14 -4.14
N ASN A 278 -1.12 0.96 -3.78
CA ASN A 278 -1.82 0.07 -2.86
C ASN A 278 -1.26 0.28 -1.45
N ASP A 279 -2.12 0.78 -0.56
CA ASP A 279 -1.88 0.93 0.87
C ASP A 279 -3.17 0.51 1.63
N PRO A 280 -3.07 -0.41 2.60
CA PRO A 280 -1.87 -1.16 2.99
C PRO A 280 -1.38 -2.12 1.90
N VAL A 281 -0.07 -2.16 1.74
CA VAL A 281 0.56 -3.05 0.77
C VAL A 281 0.46 -4.51 1.22
N ASP A 282 0.24 -5.42 0.27
CA ASP A 282 0.28 -6.86 0.53
C ASP A 282 1.74 -7.30 0.81
N LEU A 283 2.00 -7.72 2.05
CA LEU A 283 3.32 -8.15 2.51
C LEU A 283 3.46 -9.67 2.62
N ARG A 284 2.53 -10.45 2.05
CA ARG A 284 2.69 -11.90 1.92
C ARG A 284 3.94 -12.21 1.10
N PHE A 285 4.65 -13.28 1.45
CA PHE A 285 5.85 -13.70 0.73
C PHE A 285 6.03 -15.22 0.72
N LEU A 286 6.83 -15.70 -0.25
CA LEU A 286 7.18 -17.10 -0.36
C LEU A 286 8.14 -17.53 0.77
N PRO A 287 8.01 -18.76 1.30
CA PRO A 287 7.04 -19.80 0.91
C PRO A 287 5.72 -19.76 1.69
N HIS A 288 5.44 -18.71 2.47
CA HIS A 288 4.28 -18.65 3.39
C HIS A 288 2.96 -18.46 2.65
N ALA A 289 2.98 -17.81 1.49
CA ALA A 289 1.80 -17.64 0.64
C ALA A 289 2.19 -17.77 -0.84
N ARG A 290 1.36 -18.49 -1.60
CA ARG A 290 1.59 -18.70 -3.05
C ARG A 290 1.57 -17.37 -3.83
N GLU A 291 0.69 -16.46 -3.44
CA GLU A 291 0.51 -15.13 -4.04
C GLU A 291 1.52 -14.10 -3.49
N GLY A 292 2.42 -14.54 -2.62
CA GLY A 292 3.38 -13.66 -1.96
C GLY A 292 4.55 -13.25 -2.85
N MET A 293 5.17 -12.12 -2.49
CA MET A 293 6.39 -11.64 -3.13
C MET A 293 7.56 -12.63 -2.93
N PRO A 294 8.63 -12.55 -3.73
CA PRO A 294 9.87 -13.31 -3.48
C PRO A 294 10.44 -13.03 -2.08
N ALA A 295 10.97 -14.07 -1.42
CA ALA A 295 11.47 -13.96 -0.04
C ALA A 295 12.68 -13.03 0.13
N ASP A 296 13.48 -12.85 -0.90
CA ASP A 296 14.58 -11.88 -0.94
C ASP A 296 14.07 -10.45 -0.97
N VAL A 297 13.00 -10.19 -1.72
CA VAL A 297 12.32 -8.89 -1.74
C VAL A 297 11.70 -8.58 -0.37
N ALA A 298 11.04 -9.56 0.26
CA ALA A 298 10.48 -9.38 1.60
C ALA A 298 11.56 -9.01 2.63
N ARG A 299 12.75 -9.66 2.56
CA ARG A 299 13.89 -9.31 3.42
C ARG A 299 14.39 -7.89 3.15
N ALA A 300 14.54 -7.51 1.89
CA ALA A 300 14.98 -6.17 1.53
C ALA A 300 13.99 -5.09 2.01
N VAL A 301 12.68 -5.35 1.92
CA VAL A 301 11.63 -4.46 2.45
C VAL A 301 11.75 -4.33 3.97
N ALA A 302 11.94 -5.44 4.70
CA ALA A 302 12.10 -5.40 6.15
C ALA A 302 13.37 -4.63 6.58
N GLU A 303 14.47 -4.79 5.85
CA GLU A 303 15.72 -4.06 6.07
C GLU A 303 15.55 -2.56 5.79
N ALA A 304 14.88 -2.20 4.69
CA ALA A 304 14.59 -0.81 4.35
C ALA A 304 13.74 -0.12 5.42
N ILE A 305 12.68 -0.76 5.90
CA ILE A 305 11.85 -0.24 7.00
C ILE A 305 12.71 -0.05 8.27
N THR A 306 13.54 -1.03 8.60
CA THR A 306 14.39 -0.98 9.81
C THR A 306 15.39 0.17 9.76
N ALA A 307 15.99 0.44 8.58
CA ALA A 307 16.97 1.50 8.38
C ALA A 307 16.36 2.91 8.33
N TYR A 308 15.08 3.02 7.94
CA TYR A 308 14.42 4.30 7.69
C TYR A 308 13.97 5.02 8.97
N LEU A 309 13.75 4.30 10.05
CA LEU A 309 13.23 4.88 11.28
C LEU A 309 14.24 5.84 11.92
N PRO A 310 13.78 6.93 12.56
CA PRO A 310 14.64 7.85 13.28
C PRO A 310 15.43 7.14 14.40
N GLU A 311 16.58 7.70 14.75
CA GLU A 311 17.43 7.24 15.87
C GLU A 311 16.83 7.58 17.25
#